data_065252b78e3fe60141c6dca48f1f3ef7
#
_entry.id   065252b78e3fe60141c6dca48f1f3ef7
#
_cell.length_a   1.000
_cell.length_b   1.000
_cell.length_c   1.000
_cell.angle_alpha   90.00
_cell.angle_beta   90.00
_cell.angle_gamma   90.00
#
_symmetry.space_group_name_H-M   'P 1'
#
loop_
_entity.id
_entity.type
_entity.pdbx_description
1 polymer ?
#
loop_
_entity_poly.entity_id
_entity_poly.type
_entity_poly.pdbx_seq_one_letter_code
_entity_poly.pdbx_strand_id
1 'polypeptide(L)'
;MDNHKQIIELYTELAERPEKDFGWDKGFENAKAHGYLDTWFEKLPSEIWQYCAAVGNPFTYAEIKHGDVVVDLGCGAGVDLLVSALLVGENGRAIGVDITPGMVKKARYHASIAGFSNVDVLESNFDNIDVEDESVDVVISNGAINLTSCKESVFAEIYRILKPDGKIYFADMIDISVKEEHCCSIEKGASCSNADEEDWANCVAGTLRQDELIEIIEKTGFSDVECTGLTHYTTSETTQGATFKATKIPSDTLREKHWDTLFKTKDYTQVLWHQETPNTSLMTIEQYAKKDDFIIDVGCGASLLVDRLIEGGYENMTLLDISKTSLDIVKSRLLDKFDIPNYICSDIINFETNKKFNIWHDRAVFHFLLLEKERKKYFEVLEESLMSDGIAIINTFSFGGEVQCAGLDIIQYDDEKMLQELPSGLALIEHREFMHITPKSSEQKYCSFIIKKI
;
A
#
# COMPACT_ATOMS: atom_id res chain seq x y z
N MET A 1 -18.85 -12.49 -15.90
CA MET A 1 -18.15 -13.14 -17.02
C MET A 1 -16.69 -12.79 -16.91
N ASP A 2 -15.79 -13.65 -17.34
CA ASP A 2 -14.35 -13.45 -17.17
C ASP A 2 -13.83 -12.53 -18.29
N ASN A 3 -13.79 -11.23 -18.03
CA ASN A 3 -13.34 -10.22 -18.99
C ASN A 3 -11.88 -10.44 -19.43
N HIS A 4 -11.10 -11.12 -18.60
CA HIS A 4 -9.69 -11.43 -18.89
C HIS A 4 -9.54 -12.27 -20.17
N LYS A 5 -10.47 -13.21 -20.43
CA LYS A 5 -10.40 -14.07 -21.61
C LYS A 5 -10.49 -13.28 -22.92
N GLN A 6 -11.40 -12.32 -22.98
CA GLN A 6 -11.60 -11.48 -24.17
C GLN A 6 -10.43 -10.53 -24.42
N ILE A 7 -9.91 -9.93 -23.35
CA ILE A 7 -8.71 -9.09 -23.41
C ILE A 7 -7.53 -9.92 -23.94
N ILE A 8 -7.32 -11.12 -23.40
CA ILE A 8 -6.23 -12.01 -23.83
C ILE A 8 -6.41 -12.40 -25.33
N GLU A 9 -7.62 -12.73 -25.76
CA GLU A 9 -7.89 -13.11 -27.16
C GLU A 9 -7.59 -11.93 -28.11
N LEU A 10 -8.08 -10.73 -27.80
CA LEU A 10 -7.89 -9.53 -28.63
C LEU A 10 -6.41 -9.13 -28.72
N TYR A 11 -5.71 -9.04 -27.60
CA TYR A 11 -4.31 -8.64 -27.58
C TYR A 11 -3.36 -9.76 -28.06
N THR A 12 -3.77 -11.03 -28.00
CA THR A 12 -3.06 -12.13 -28.71
C THR A 12 -3.13 -11.94 -30.21
N GLU A 13 -4.31 -11.56 -30.75
CA GLU A 13 -4.44 -11.27 -32.16
C GLU A 13 -3.60 -10.05 -32.59
N LEU A 14 -3.54 -9.00 -31.76
CA LEU A 14 -2.65 -7.86 -32.01
C LEU A 14 -1.17 -8.27 -32.00
N ALA A 15 -0.76 -9.15 -31.07
CA ALA A 15 0.60 -9.67 -31.01
C ALA A 15 1.01 -10.46 -32.27
N GLU A 16 0.07 -11.20 -32.87
CA GLU A 16 0.31 -12.03 -34.04
C GLU A 16 0.17 -11.27 -35.37
N ARG A 17 -0.77 -10.30 -35.42
CA ARG A 17 -1.14 -9.58 -36.65
C ARG A 17 -1.26 -8.06 -36.40
N PRO A 18 -0.14 -7.39 -36.08
CA PRO A 18 -0.14 -5.96 -35.77
C PRO A 18 -0.60 -5.06 -36.93
N GLU A 19 -0.54 -5.55 -38.17
CA GLU A 19 -1.01 -4.86 -39.36
C GLU A 19 -2.53 -4.83 -39.51
N LYS A 20 -3.27 -5.71 -38.77
CA LYS A 20 -4.74 -5.74 -38.80
C LYS A 20 -5.30 -4.41 -38.32
N ASP A 21 -6.39 -3.97 -38.93
CA ASP A 21 -7.20 -2.86 -38.41
C ASP A 21 -8.05 -3.35 -37.24
N PHE A 22 -7.83 -2.76 -36.06
CA PHE A 22 -8.55 -3.06 -34.83
C PHE A 22 -9.61 -1.99 -34.51
N GLY A 23 -9.76 -0.97 -35.36
CA GLY A 23 -10.72 0.13 -35.15
C GLY A 23 -10.19 1.24 -34.24
N TRP A 24 -8.92 1.17 -33.81
CA TRP A 24 -8.28 2.25 -33.07
C TRP A 24 -6.89 2.62 -33.61
N ASP A 25 -6.47 3.85 -33.30
CA ASP A 25 -5.16 4.36 -33.73
C ASP A 25 -4.02 3.61 -33.04
N LYS A 26 -3.04 3.16 -33.82
CA LYS A 26 -1.84 2.48 -33.37
C LYS A 26 -0.65 2.70 -34.28
N GLY A 27 0.50 2.23 -33.86
CA GLY A 27 1.71 2.25 -34.66
C GLY A 27 2.51 3.54 -34.49
N PHE A 28 3.43 3.76 -35.40
CA PHE A 28 4.38 4.87 -35.39
C PHE A 28 3.68 6.24 -35.38
N GLU A 29 2.63 6.42 -36.16
CA GLU A 29 1.90 7.68 -36.24
C GLU A 29 1.14 7.97 -34.91
N ASN A 30 0.62 6.94 -34.25
CA ASN A 30 0.01 7.09 -32.92
C ASN A 30 1.07 7.55 -31.91
N ALA A 31 2.22 6.91 -31.84
CA ALA A 31 3.31 7.32 -30.94
C ALA A 31 3.73 8.77 -31.19
N LYS A 32 3.85 9.16 -32.46
CA LYS A 32 4.25 10.51 -32.85
C LYS A 32 3.18 11.56 -32.50
N ALA A 33 1.91 11.23 -32.69
CA ALA A 33 0.78 12.09 -32.32
C ALA A 33 0.72 12.33 -30.79
N HIS A 34 1.13 11.35 -29.98
CA HIS A 34 1.22 11.47 -28.52
C HIS A 34 2.54 12.07 -28.02
N GLY A 35 3.42 12.55 -28.94
CA GLY A 35 4.64 13.29 -28.56
C GLY A 35 5.76 12.41 -28.02
N TYR A 36 5.84 11.14 -28.46
CA TYR A 36 7.02 10.34 -28.23
C TYR A 36 8.22 10.96 -28.96
N LEU A 37 9.40 10.96 -28.34
CA LEU A 37 10.54 11.72 -28.81
C LEU A 37 11.21 11.07 -30.05
N ASP A 38 11.63 11.89 -31.00
CA ASP A 38 12.35 11.43 -32.20
C ASP A 38 13.60 10.63 -31.83
N THR A 39 14.28 11.00 -30.73
CA THR A 39 15.45 10.28 -30.22
C THR A 39 15.15 8.85 -29.76
N TRP A 40 13.92 8.54 -29.38
CA TRP A 40 13.50 7.18 -29.04
C TRP A 40 13.28 6.35 -30.30
N PHE A 41 12.72 6.97 -31.37
CA PHE A 41 12.56 6.30 -32.67
C PHE A 41 13.91 5.95 -33.29
N GLU A 42 14.95 6.76 -33.06
CA GLU A 42 16.30 6.51 -33.52
C GLU A 42 17.03 5.41 -32.76
N LYS A 43 16.79 5.29 -31.45
CA LYS A 43 17.51 4.39 -30.52
C LYS A 43 16.89 3.02 -30.39
N LEU A 44 15.58 2.91 -30.59
CA LEU A 44 14.85 1.67 -30.43
C LEU A 44 14.53 1.03 -31.79
N PRO A 45 14.46 -0.31 -31.87
CA PRO A 45 14.15 -1.01 -33.12
C PRO A 45 12.83 -0.52 -33.73
N SER A 46 12.83 -0.22 -35.04
CA SER A 46 11.65 0.35 -35.73
C SER A 46 10.43 -0.56 -35.68
N GLU A 47 10.62 -1.87 -35.55
CA GLU A 47 9.51 -2.84 -35.52
C GLU A 47 8.66 -2.78 -34.24
N ILE A 48 9.18 -2.24 -33.12
CA ILE A 48 8.39 -2.16 -31.89
C ILE A 48 7.24 -1.17 -32.04
N TRP A 49 7.44 -0.11 -32.81
CA TRP A 49 6.50 1.01 -32.91
C TRP A 49 5.18 0.61 -33.56
N GLN A 50 5.12 -0.45 -34.37
CA GLN A 50 3.86 -0.94 -34.93
C GLN A 50 2.85 -1.42 -33.87
N TYR A 51 3.33 -1.71 -32.66
CA TYR A 51 2.52 -2.15 -31.52
C TYR A 51 2.11 -1.01 -30.60
N CYS A 52 2.57 0.21 -30.84
CA CYS A 52 2.18 1.36 -30.00
C CYS A 52 0.69 1.63 -30.15
N ALA A 53 -0.06 1.48 -29.07
CA ALA A 53 -1.50 1.79 -28.98
C ALA A 53 -1.72 2.76 -27.80
N ALA A 54 -0.97 3.88 -27.85
CA ALA A 54 -0.97 4.85 -26.77
C ALA A 54 -2.29 5.63 -26.71
N VAL A 55 -2.81 5.77 -25.51
CA VAL A 55 -3.90 6.68 -25.14
C VAL A 55 -3.36 8.08 -24.83
N GLY A 56 -2.12 8.15 -24.41
CA GLY A 56 -1.36 9.35 -24.11
C GLY A 56 0.13 9.06 -24.01
N ASN A 57 0.88 9.98 -23.40
CA ASN A 57 2.31 9.79 -23.18
C ASN A 57 2.62 9.92 -21.67
N PRO A 58 2.78 8.81 -20.94
CA PRO A 58 3.05 8.83 -19.50
C PRO A 58 4.39 9.49 -19.16
N PHE A 59 5.30 9.59 -20.14
CA PHE A 59 6.64 10.20 -19.92
C PHE A 59 6.63 11.72 -19.96
N THR A 60 5.54 12.38 -20.36
CA THR A 60 5.49 13.85 -20.51
C THR A 60 5.88 14.58 -19.21
N TYR A 61 5.49 14.02 -18.08
CA TYR A 61 5.75 14.59 -16.75
C TYR A 61 6.55 13.62 -15.86
N ALA A 62 6.97 12.48 -16.40
CA ALA A 62 7.67 11.48 -15.60
C ALA A 62 9.08 11.92 -15.22
N GLU A 63 9.40 11.78 -13.94
CA GLU A 63 10.71 12.05 -13.37
C GLU A 63 11.50 10.74 -13.21
N ILE A 64 11.83 10.09 -14.33
CA ILE A 64 12.63 8.86 -14.36
C ILE A 64 14.12 9.22 -14.39
N LYS A 65 14.90 8.61 -13.49
CA LYS A 65 16.34 8.86 -13.34
C LYS A 65 17.16 7.63 -13.72
N HIS A 66 18.43 7.86 -14.09
CA HIS A 66 19.37 6.78 -14.23
C HIS A 66 19.54 5.99 -12.93
N GLY A 67 19.38 4.68 -13.01
CA GLY A 67 19.44 3.77 -11.87
C GLY A 67 18.08 3.44 -11.24
N ASP A 68 17.00 4.08 -11.65
CA ASP A 68 15.66 3.79 -11.15
C ASP A 68 15.20 2.37 -11.56
N VAL A 69 14.32 1.81 -10.76
CA VAL A 69 13.50 0.63 -11.09
C VAL A 69 12.13 1.13 -11.54
N VAL A 70 11.77 0.83 -12.79
CA VAL A 70 10.50 1.22 -13.40
C VAL A 70 9.66 -0.02 -13.68
N VAL A 71 8.37 0.02 -13.32
CA VAL A 71 7.38 -1.00 -13.73
C VAL A 71 6.45 -0.39 -14.78
N ASP A 72 6.25 -1.10 -15.88
CA ASP A 72 5.28 -0.78 -16.94
C ASP A 72 4.08 -1.75 -16.83
N LEU A 73 2.94 -1.24 -16.35
CA LEU A 73 1.71 -2.00 -16.19
C LEU A 73 0.90 -2.01 -17.48
N GLY A 74 0.67 -3.20 -18.03
CA GLY A 74 0.09 -3.36 -19.34
C GLY A 74 1.09 -3.08 -20.44
N CYS A 75 2.31 -3.61 -20.29
CA CYS A 75 3.43 -3.30 -21.17
C CYS A 75 3.22 -3.73 -22.63
N GLY A 76 2.22 -4.55 -22.92
CA GLY A 76 1.93 -5.04 -24.26
C GLY A 76 3.17 -5.65 -24.91
N ALA A 77 3.46 -5.23 -26.13
CA ALA A 77 4.64 -5.65 -26.87
C ALA A 77 5.94 -4.93 -26.42
N GLY A 78 5.88 -4.07 -25.40
CA GLY A 78 7.05 -3.49 -24.74
C GLY A 78 7.48 -2.11 -25.24
N VAL A 79 6.61 -1.30 -25.84
CA VAL A 79 6.96 0.04 -26.33
C VAL A 79 7.42 0.93 -25.18
N ASP A 80 6.54 1.15 -24.18
CA ASP A 80 6.84 2.01 -23.03
C ASP A 80 7.87 1.37 -22.09
N LEU A 81 7.86 0.04 -21.98
CA LEU A 81 8.88 -0.73 -21.27
C LEU A 81 10.30 -0.44 -21.80
N LEU A 82 10.50 -0.44 -23.13
CA LEU A 82 11.81 -0.20 -23.71
C LEU A 82 12.22 1.28 -23.68
N VAL A 83 11.26 2.20 -23.74
CA VAL A 83 11.52 3.62 -23.45
C VAL A 83 11.99 3.78 -22.01
N SER A 84 11.33 3.10 -21.06
CA SER A 84 11.75 3.09 -19.65
C SER A 84 13.16 2.53 -19.48
N ALA A 85 13.47 1.39 -20.12
CA ALA A 85 14.80 0.80 -20.06
C ALA A 85 15.90 1.74 -20.60
N LEU A 86 15.57 2.49 -21.67
CA LEU A 86 16.46 3.51 -22.22
C LEU A 86 16.70 4.67 -21.23
N LEU A 87 15.65 5.09 -20.52
CA LEU A 87 15.71 6.22 -19.57
C LEU A 87 16.46 5.86 -18.28
N VAL A 88 16.23 4.67 -17.74
CA VAL A 88 16.90 4.24 -16.50
C VAL A 88 18.38 3.87 -16.72
N GLY A 89 18.78 3.55 -17.95
CA GLY A 89 20.16 3.19 -18.31
C GLY A 89 20.60 1.83 -17.74
N GLU A 90 21.87 1.47 -17.94
CA GLU A 90 22.42 0.14 -17.63
C GLU A 90 22.37 -0.22 -16.13
N ASN A 91 22.36 0.76 -15.24
CA ASN A 91 22.31 0.57 -13.78
C ASN A 91 20.89 0.52 -13.22
N GLY A 92 19.88 0.87 -14.02
CA GLY A 92 18.48 0.77 -13.66
C GLY A 92 17.85 -0.50 -14.18
N ARG A 93 16.57 -0.69 -13.89
CA ARG A 93 15.80 -1.88 -14.28
C ARG A 93 14.41 -1.47 -14.78
N ALA A 94 13.97 -2.08 -15.88
CA ALA A 94 12.60 -1.94 -16.38
C ALA A 94 11.88 -3.29 -16.31
N ILE A 95 10.71 -3.33 -15.70
CA ILE A 95 9.91 -4.53 -15.50
C ILE A 95 8.57 -4.32 -16.19
N GLY A 96 8.29 -5.10 -17.24
CA GLY A 96 6.99 -5.11 -17.91
C GLY A 96 6.07 -6.14 -17.29
N VAL A 97 4.80 -5.77 -17.10
CA VAL A 97 3.76 -6.68 -16.62
C VAL A 97 2.63 -6.69 -17.64
N ASP A 98 2.25 -7.88 -18.10
CA ASP A 98 1.09 -8.05 -18.99
C ASP A 98 0.44 -9.42 -18.74
N ILE A 99 -0.89 -9.49 -18.87
CA ILE A 99 -1.65 -10.73 -18.69
C ILE A 99 -1.65 -11.60 -19.95
N THR A 100 -1.30 -11.04 -21.12
CA THR A 100 -1.41 -11.70 -22.42
C THR A 100 -0.11 -12.41 -22.80
N PRO A 101 -0.07 -13.77 -22.85
CA PRO A 101 1.17 -14.51 -23.16
C PRO A 101 1.80 -14.12 -24.49
N GLY A 102 0.97 -13.79 -25.51
CA GLY A 102 1.42 -13.32 -26.82
C GLY A 102 2.20 -12.01 -26.74
N MET A 103 1.71 -11.06 -25.95
CA MET A 103 2.36 -9.77 -25.71
C MET A 103 3.64 -9.91 -24.90
N VAL A 104 3.62 -10.68 -23.81
CA VAL A 104 4.82 -11.00 -23.00
C VAL A 104 5.94 -11.58 -23.87
N LYS A 105 5.61 -12.53 -24.76
CA LYS A 105 6.57 -13.10 -25.70
C LYS A 105 7.15 -12.04 -26.64
N LYS A 106 6.31 -11.11 -27.12
CA LYS A 106 6.76 -10.01 -27.99
C LYS A 106 7.65 -9.03 -27.24
N ALA A 107 7.27 -8.61 -26.05
CA ALA A 107 8.07 -7.70 -25.23
C ALA A 107 9.46 -8.28 -24.94
N ARG A 108 9.55 -9.56 -24.57
CA ARG A 108 10.85 -10.27 -24.40
C ARG A 108 11.68 -10.31 -25.67
N TYR A 109 11.04 -10.57 -26.81
CA TYR A 109 11.72 -10.56 -28.11
C TYR A 109 12.25 -9.15 -28.43
N HIS A 110 11.41 -8.12 -28.26
CA HIS A 110 11.80 -6.74 -28.53
C HIS A 110 12.93 -6.26 -27.62
N ALA A 111 12.91 -6.61 -26.33
CA ALA A 111 14.02 -6.33 -25.41
C ALA A 111 15.32 -6.97 -25.86
N SER A 112 15.26 -8.22 -26.33
CA SER A 112 16.43 -8.94 -26.85
C SER A 112 17.02 -8.28 -28.10
N ILE A 113 16.21 -7.89 -29.09
CA ILE A 113 16.72 -7.25 -30.31
C ILE A 113 17.16 -5.80 -30.08
N ALA A 114 16.62 -5.13 -29.06
CA ALA A 114 17.09 -3.81 -28.62
C ALA A 114 18.40 -3.88 -27.83
N GLY A 115 18.83 -5.08 -27.42
CA GLY A 115 20.09 -5.30 -26.70
C GLY A 115 20.03 -4.94 -25.22
N PHE A 116 18.83 -4.80 -24.63
CA PHE A 116 18.68 -4.53 -23.20
C PHE A 116 18.86 -5.80 -22.37
N SER A 117 19.75 -5.73 -21.37
CA SER A 117 19.97 -6.77 -20.37
C SER A 117 19.29 -6.49 -19.03
N ASN A 118 18.73 -5.30 -18.87
CA ASN A 118 18.09 -4.78 -17.66
C ASN A 118 16.56 -4.73 -17.78
N VAL A 119 15.98 -5.55 -18.65
CA VAL A 119 14.54 -5.66 -18.88
C VAL A 119 14.05 -7.03 -18.47
N ASP A 120 13.06 -7.07 -17.60
CA ASP A 120 12.29 -8.27 -17.25
C ASP A 120 10.85 -8.13 -17.71
N VAL A 121 10.18 -9.24 -18.04
CA VAL A 121 8.77 -9.24 -18.43
C VAL A 121 8.04 -10.36 -17.68
N LEU A 122 7.04 -9.98 -16.92
CA LEU A 122 6.20 -10.86 -16.09
C LEU A 122 4.85 -11.08 -16.77
N GLU A 123 4.40 -12.32 -16.79
CA GLU A 123 3.05 -12.69 -17.16
C GLU A 123 2.21 -12.74 -15.88
N SER A 124 1.44 -11.68 -15.61
CA SER A 124 0.68 -11.53 -14.36
C SER A 124 -0.50 -10.60 -14.51
N ASN A 125 -1.48 -10.76 -13.59
CA ASN A 125 -2.51 -9.75 -13.31
C ASN A 125 -1.88 -8.55 -12.59
N PHE A 126 -2.61 -7.41 -12.58
CA PHE A 126 -2.14 -6.18 -11.94
C PHE A 126 -2.43 -6.11 -10.42
N ASP A 127 -3.20 -7.04 -9.89
CA ASP A 127 -3.57 -7.10 -8.48
C ASP A 127 -2.69 -8.04 -7.63
N ASN A 128 -1.73 -8.73 -8.27
CA ASN A 128 -0.75 -9.58 -7.60
C ASN A 128 0.50 -9.76 -8.48
N ILE A 129 1.46 -8.84 -8.37
CA ILE A 129 2.67 -8.80 -9.20
C ILE A 129 3.83 -9.40 -8.42
N ASP A 130 4.60 -10.29 -9.05
CA ASP A 130 5.81 -10.89 -8.45
C ASP A 130 6.98 -9.87 -8.44
N VAL A 131 6.77 -8.81 -7.68
CA VAL A 131 7.71 -7.72 -7.41
C VAL A 131 7.71 -7.44 -5.92
N GLU A 132 8.89 -7.30 -5.32
CA GLU A 132 9.06 -7.05 -3.89
C GLU A 132 8.39 -5.73 -3.44
N ASP A 133 7.94 -5.70 -2.20
CA ASP A 133 7.38 -4.50 -1.56
C ASP A 133 8.41 -3.36 -1.58
N GLU A 134 7.93 -2.15 -1.90
CA GLU A 134 8.73 -0.91 -1.88
C GLU A 134 10.10 -1.03 -2.57
N SER A 135 10.12 -1.69 -3.73
CA SER A 135 11.32 -1.89 -4.53
C SER A 135 11.37 -1.05 -5.81
N VAL A 136 10.25 -0.42 -6.18
CA VAL A 136 10.04 0.30 -7.45
C VAL A 136 10.07 1.81 -7.23
N ASP A 137 10.82 2.54 -8.03
CA ASP A 137 10.89 4.00 -7.98
C ASP A 137 9.72 4.65 -8.73
N VAL A 138 9.38 4.12 -9.89
CA VAL A 138 8.33 4.66 -10.76
C VAL A 138 7.47 3.54 -11.36
N VAL A 139 6.16 3.73 -11.35
CA VAL A 139 5.23 2.92 -12.14
C VAL A 139 4.72 3.77 -13.31
N ILE A 140 4.67 3.19 -14.50
CA ILE A 140 3.98 3.75 -15.66
C ILE A 140 2.88 2.82 -16.13
N SER A 141 1.88 3.36 -16.84
CA SER A 141 0.85 2.58 -17.53
C SER A 141 0.25 3.38 -18.68
N ASN A 142 -0.22 2.69 -19.73
CA ASN A 142 -0.81 3.35 -20.88
C ASN A 142 -1.99 2.54 -21.46
N GLY A 143 -3.22 2.98 -21.20
CA GLY A 143 -4.45 2.36 -21.69
C GLY A 143 -4.72 0.96 -21.15
N ALA A 144 -4.32 0.67 -19.91
CA ALA A 144 -4.43 -0.66 -19.34
C ALA A 144 -5.25 -0.73 -18.04
N ILE A 145 -5.18 0.30 -17.18
CA ILE A 145 -5.85 0.28 -15.87
C ILE A 145 -7.38 0.30 -16.04
N ASN A 146 -7.92 1.01 -17.04
CA ASN A 146 -9.36 1.03 -17.30
C ASN A 146 -9.93 -0.35 -17.68
N LEU A 147 -9.11 -1.26 -18.20
CA LEU A 147 -9.52 -2.62 -18.54
C LEU A 147 -9.74 -3.51 -17.32
N THR A 148 -9.27 -3.10 -16.14
CA THR A 148 -9.42 -3.89 -14.91
C THR A 148 -10.80 -3.70 -14.27
N SER A 149 -11.36 -4.76 -13.69
CA SER A 149 -12.66 -4.72 -13.03
C SER A 149 -12.64 -4.08 -11.65
N CYS A 150 -11.48 -4.08 -10.96
CA CYS A 150 -11.29 -3.50 -9.63
C CYS A 150 -10.05 -2.62 -9.62
N LYS A 151 -10.26 -1.31 -9.72
CA LYS A 151 -9.16 -0.34 -9.72
C LYS A 151 -8.51 -0.17 -8.36
N GLU A 152 -9.31 -0.32 -7.31
CA GLU A 152 -8.82 -0.29 -5.93
C GLU A 152 -7.72 -1.33 -5.68
N SER A 153 -7.93 -2.57 -6.16
CA SER A 153 -6.92 -3.64 -6.02
C SER A 153 -5.64 -3.33 -6.80
N VAL A 154 -5.79 -2.77 -8.00
CA VAL A 154 -4.64 -2.38 -8.84
C VAL A 154 -3.83 -1.26 -8.18
N PHE A 155 -4.49 -0.19 -7.71
CA PHE A 155 -3.79 0.90 -7.02
C PHE A 155 -3.21 0.47 -5.67
N ALA A 156 -3.84 -0.49 -4.96
CA ALA A 156 -3.27 -1.09 -3.76
C ALA A 156 -1.98 -1.85 -4.05
N GLU A 157 -1.94 -2.59 -5.17
CA GLU A 157 -0.74 -3.31 -5.60
C GLU A 157 0.37 -2.35 -6.09
N ILE A 158 0.01 -1.30 -6.83
CA ILE A 158 0.95 -0.23 -7.20
C ILE A 158 1.52 0.43 -5.93
N TYR A 159 0.67 0.70 -4.94
CA TYR A 159 1.11 1.25 -3.66
C TYR A 159 2.08 0.31 -2.95
N ARG A 160 1.81 -1.01 -2.94
CA ARG A 160 2.68 -2.01 -2.30
C ARG A 160 4.08 -2.01 -2.90
N ILE A 161 4.20 -2.06 -4.24
CA ILE A 161 5.50 -2.19 -4.92
C ILE A 161 6.31 -0.89 -4.96
N LEU A 162 5.65 0.29 -4.94
CA LEU A 162 6.35 1.57 -4.95
C LEU A 162 7.12 1.81 -3.65
N LYS A 163 8.33 2.33 -3.75
CA LYS A 163 9.09 2.88 -2.61
C LYS A 163 8.33 4.03 -1.96
N PRO A 164 8.61 4.39 -0.68
CA PRO A 164 8.17 5.67 -0.13
C PRO A 164 8.53 6.82 -1.07
N ASP A 165 7.58 7.74 -1.29
CA ASP A 165 7.68 8.85 -2.25
C ASP A 165 7.84 8.42 -3.74
N GLY A 166 7.71 7.13 -4.04
CA GLY A 166 7.66 6.62 -5.40
C GLY A 166 6.45 7.15 -6.16
N LYS A 167 6.53 7.21 -7.48
CA LYS A 167 5.56 7.91 -8.31
C LYS A 167 4.88 6.99 -9.33
N ILE A 168 3.64 7.28 -9.64
CA ILE A 168 2.95 6.71 -10.79
C ILE A 168 2.66 7.80 -11.83
N TYR A 169 2.88 7.47 -13.10
CA TYR A 169 2.51 8.27 -14.25
C TYR A 169 1.76 7.37 -15.23
N PHE A 170 0.54 7.75 -15.59
CA PHE A 170 -0.22 6.91 -16.51
C PHE A 170 -1.11 7.73 -17.44
N ALA A 171 -1.41 7.14 -18.59
CA ALA A 171 -2.41 7.62 -19.51
C ALA A 171 -3.52 6.58 -19.60
N ASP A 172 -4.78 7.02 -19.48
CA ASP A 172 -5.91 6.09 -19.55
C ASP A 172 -7.20 6.79 -20.04
N MET A 173 -8.19 5.99 -20.40
CA MET A 173 -9.50 6.49 -20.80
C MET A 173 -10.34 6.89 -19.60
N ILE A 174 -10.97 8.04 -19.66
CA ILE A 174 -11.96 8.52 -18.68
C ILE A 174 -13.30 8.79 -19.31
N ASP A 175 -14.36 8.73 -18.51
CA ASP A 175 -15.70 9.18 -18.89
C ASP A 175 -15.80 10.71 -18.77
N ILE A 176 -16.13 11.35 -19.87
CA ILE A 176 -16.35 12.81 -20.00
C ILE A 176 -17.82 13.18 -20.15
N SER A 177 -18.74 12.24 -19.94
CA SER A 177 -20.18 12.51 -20.03
C SER A 177 -20.63 13.58 -19.04
N VAL A 178 -21.52 14.48 -19.49
CA VAL A 178 -22.07 15.52 -18.62
C VAL A 178 -23.08 14.89 -17.67
N LYS A 179 -22.94 15.13 -16.36
CA LYS A 179 -24.00 14.77 -15.39
C LYS A 179 -25.29 15.51 -15.78
N GLU A 180 -26.28 14.80 -16.28
CA GLU A 180 -27.65 15.29 -16.18
C GLU A 180 -28.05 15.20 -14.71
N GLU A 181 -28.35 16.34 -14.07
CA GLU A 181 -28.93 16.40 -12.74
C GLU A 181 -30.35 15.79 -12.78
N HIS A 182 -30.43 14.48 -12.85
CA HIS A 182 -31.68 13.78 -12.60
C HIS A 182 -31.76 13.47 -11.11
N CYS A 183 -32.62 14.26 -10.45
CA CYS A 183 -33.13 14.03 -9.11
C CYS A 183 -33.89 12.69 -9.07
N CYS A 184 -33.18 11.57 -8.94
CA CYS A 184 -33.74 10.29 -8.51
C CYS A 184 -32.65 9.50 -7.79
N SER A 185 -32.94 9.14 -6.56
CA SER A 185 -32.18 8.23 -5.72
C SER A 185 -31.76 6.96 -6.48
N ILE A 186 -30.51 6.89 -6.89
CA ILE A 186 -29.92 5.67 -7.41
C ILE A 186 -29.17 5.00 -6.24
N GLU A 187 -29.63 3.82 -5.91
CA GLU A 187 -28.99 2.92 -4.95
C GLU A 187 -27.53 2.66 -5.36
N LYS A 188 -26.62 2.80 -4.38
CA LYS A 188 -25.21 2.40 -4.53
C LYS A 188 -25.16 0.93 -4.90
N GLY A 189 -24.71 0.62 -6.10
CA GLY A 189 -24.57 -0.76 -6.56
C GLY A 189 -24.93 -1.00 -8.03
N ALA A 190 -24.68 -0.06 -8.91
CA ALA A 190 -24.72 -0.35 -10.35
C ALA A 190 -23.48 -1.18 -10.72
N SER A 191 -23.64 -2.50 -10.72
CA SER A 191 -22.66 -3.41 -11.30
C SER A 191 -22.59 -3.15 -12.82
N CYS A 192 -21.38 -3.19 -13.42
CA CYS A 192 -21.12 -3.14 -14.86
C CYS A 192 -21.71 -4.36 -15.63
N SER A 193 -22.89 -4.85 -15.25
CA SER A 193 -23.46 -6.09 -15.76
C SER A 193 -24.15 -6.00 -17.13
N ASN A 194 -24.18 -4.82 -17.76
CA ASN A 194 -24.86 -4.59 -19.05
C ASN A 194 -23.97 -4.01 -20.16
N ALA A 195 -22.66 -3.93 -20.00
CA ALA A 195 -21.76 -3.54 -21.08
C ALA A 195 -21.62 -4.69 -22.09
N ASP A 196 -21.76 -4.39 -23.39
CA ASP A 196 -21.56 -5.37 -24.44
C ASP A 196 -20.08 -5.82 -24.51
N GLU A 197 -19.84 -7.02 -25.05
CA GLU A 197 -18.49 -7.62 -25.10
C GLU A 197 -17.46 -6.76 -25.87
N GLU A 198 -17.93 -6.00 -26.87
CA GLU A 198 -17.11 -5.04 -27.65
C GLU A 198 -16.70 -3.79 -26.82
N ASP A 199 -17.49 -3.38 -25.84
CA ASP A 199 -17.23 -2.17 -25.04
C ASP A 199 -16.02 -2.32 -24.11
N TRP A 200 -15.78 -3.53 -23.58
CA TRP A 200 -14.58 -3.81 -22.78
C TRP A 200 -13.31 -3.82 -23.63
N ALA A 201 -13.38 -4.42 -24.81
CA ALA A 201 -12.25 -4.51 -25.74
C ALA A 201 -11.84 -3.14 -26.29
N ASN A 202 -12.80 -2.22 -26.43
CA ASN A 202 -12.58 -0.87 -26.96
C ASN A 202 -12.31 0.19 -25.88
N CYS A 203 -11.93 -0.21 -24.65
CA CYS A 203 -11.65 0.71 -23.54
C CYS A 203 -12.82 1.65 -23.16
N VAL A 204 -14.07 1.29 -23.46
CA VAL A 204 -15.27 2.08 -23.09
C VAL A 204 -15.83 1.57 -21.76
N ALA A 205 -15.97 0.26 -21.63
CA ALA A 205 -16.40 -0.36 -20.38
C ALA A 205 -15.26 -0.26 -19.35
N GLY A 206 -15.60 0.09 -18.11
CA GLY A 206 -14.64 0.26 -17.04
C GLY A 206 -13.99 1.65 -16.94
N THR A 207 -14.32 2.60 -17.84
CA THR A 207 -13.94 3.99 -17.66
C THR A 207 -14.67 4.58 -16.45
N LEU A 208 -13.93 5.36 -15.66
CA LEU A 208 -14.46 6.16 -14.55
C LEU A 208 -14.39 7.64 -14.92
N ARG A 209 -15.19 8.43 -14.25
CA ARG A 209 -15.04 9.87 -14.28
C ARG A 209 -13.72 10.26 -13.62
N GLN A 210 -13.17 11.40 -14.02
CA GLN A 210 -11.91 11.91 -13.47
C GLN A 210 -11.96 12.04 -11.94
N ASP A 211 -13.06 12.60 -11.40
CA ASP A 211 -13.23 12.78 -9.95
C ASP A 211 -13.29 11.45 -9.19
N GLU A 212 -13.97 10.45 -9.73
CA GLU A 212 -14.07 9.11 -9.14
C GLU A 212 -12.72 8.38 -9.16
N LEU A 213 -11.96 8.48 -10.25
CA LEU A 213 -10.64 7.88 -10.37
C LEU A 213 -9.64 8.51 -9.38
N ILE A 214 -9.65 9.85 -9.28
CA ILE A 214 -8.82 10.59 -8.30
C ILE A 214 -9.16 10.13 -6.88
N GLU A 215 -10.44 10.03 -6.52
CA GLU A 215 -10.87 9.59 -5.18
C GLU A 215 -10.37 8.18 -4.84
N ILE A 216 -10.38 7.24 -5.80
CA ILE A 216 -9.84 5.88 -5.61
C ILE A 216 -8.34 5.94 -5.33
N ILE A 217 -7.59 6.71 -6.13
CA ILE A 217 -6.13 6.83 -5.99
C ILE A 217 -5.78 7.43 -4.62
N GLU A 218 -6.45 8.52 -4.22
CA GLU A 218 -6.23 9.16 -2.91
C GLU A 218 -6.55 8.23 -1.74
N LYS A 219 -7.67 7.50 -1.81
CA LYS A 219 -8.07 6.52 -0.78
C LYS A 219 -7.08 5.37 -0.64
N THR A 220 -6.34 5.05 -1.70
CA THR A 220 -5.33 3.99 -1.66
C THR A 220 -4.01 4.45 -1.03
N GLY A 221 -3.85 5.74 -0.75
CA GLY A 221 -2.67 6.27 -0.04
C GLY A 221 -1.73 7.09 -0.89
N PHE A 222 -2.22 7.65 -1.99
CA PHE A 222 -1.46 8.57 -2.83
C PHE A 222 -1.79 10.03 -2.52
N SER A 223 -0.81 10.93 -2.71
CA SER A 223 -0.95 12.38 -2.71
C SER A 223 -0.60 12.96 -4.07
N ASP A 224 -0.79 14.27 -4.20
CA ASP A 224 -0.48 15.02 -5.41
C ASP A 224 -1.12 14.41 -6.66
N VAL A 225 -2.32 13.83 -6.49
CA VAL A 225 -3.07 13.20 -7.57
C VAL A 225 -3.58 14.28 -8.51
N GLU A 226 -3.07 14.27 -9.74
CA GLU A 226 -3.37 15.30 -10.74
C GLU A 226 -3.67 14.67 -12.09
N CYS A 227 -4.81 15.08 -12.70
CA CYS A 227 -5.01 14.93 -14.12
C CYS A 227 -4.20 16.03 -14.83
N THR A 228 -3.11 15.65 -15.47
CA THR A 228 -2.17 16.60 -16.09
C THR A 228 -2.65 17.11 -17.44
N GLY A 229 -3.67 16.47 -18.01
CA GLY A 229 -4.32 16.94 -19.23
C GLY A 229 -5.13 15.88 -19.97
N LEU A 230 -6.06 16.32 -20.79
CA LEU A 230 -6.77 15.46 -21.75
C LEU A 230 -5.91 15.26 -22.99
N THR A 231 -5.99 14.06 -23.57
CA THR A 231 -5.34 13.77 -24.86
C THR A 231 -6.32 13.95 -26.02
N HIS A 232 -5.83 13.86 -27.24
CA HIS A 232 -6.70 13.89 -28.43
C HIS A 232 -7.35 12.53 -28.73
N TYR A 233 -6.97 11.47 -27.98
CA TYR A 233 -7.47 10.12 -28.21
C TYR A 233 -8.89 9.95 -27.65
N THR A 234 -9.79 9.44 -28.49
CA THR A 234 -11.19 9.16 -28.13
C THR A 234 -11.60 7.80 -28.67
N THR A 235 -12.39 7.05 -27.94
CA THR A 235 -12.98 5.77 -28.39
C THR A 235 -14.49 5.87 -28.55
N SER A 236 -15.12 6.90 -27.98
CA SER A 236 -16.54 7.20 -28.12
C SER A 236 -16.78 8.71 -27.91
N GLU A 237 -18.05 9.17 -28.08
CA GLU A 237 -18.43 10.55 -27.78
C GLU A 237 -18.34 10.90 -26.29
N THR A 238 -18.32 9.89 -25.40
CA THR A 238 -18.34 10.03 -23.95
C THR A 238 -17.04 9.64 -23.30
N THR A 239 -16.02 9.20 -24.05
CA THR A 239 -14.74 8.76 -23.50
C THR A 239 -13.59 9.49 -24.16
N GLN A 240 -12.62 9.91 -23.35
CA GLN A 240 -11.41 10.59 -23.80
C GLN A 240 -10.19 10.15 -23.00
N GLY A 241 -9.05 10.09 -23.66
CA GLY A 241 -7.79 9.83 -23.00
C GLY A 241 -7.38 10.99 -22.08
N ALA A 242 -6.79 10.66 -20.97
CA ALA A 242 -6.25 11.60 -20.00
C ALA A 242 -4.94 11.11 -19.43
N THR A 243 -4.07 12.01 -19.02
CA THR A 243 -2.81 11.71 -18.35
C THR A 243 -2.86 12.09 -16.87
N PHE A 244 -2.27 11.25 -16.04
CA PHE A 244 -2.31 11.39 -14.58
C PHE A 244 -0.94 11.20 -13.98
N LYS A 245 -0.74 11.78 -12.80
CA LYS A 245 0.37 11.51 -11.91
C LYS A 245 -0.10 11.44 -10.46
N ALA A 246 0.62 10.68 -9.64
CA ALA A 246 0.43 10.65 -8.19
C ALA A 246 1.73 10.23 -7.50
N THR A 247 1.84 10.54 -6.20
CA THR A 247 2.99 10.21 -5.35
C THR A 247 2.52 9.33 -4.20
N LYS A 248 3.22 8.21 -3.93
CA LYS A 248 2.93 7.35 -2.77
C LYS A 248 3.23 8.10 -1.48
N ILE A 249 2.27 8.21 -0.59
CA ILE A 249 2.50 8.66 0.79
C ILE A 249 3.16 7.51 1.56
N PRO A 250 4.28 7.72 2.26
CA PRO A 250 4.87 6.70 3.13
C PRO A 250 3.87 6.15 4.15
N SER A 251 3.92 4.86 4.41
CA SER A 251 2.96 4.18 5.28
C SER A 251 2.97 4.70 6.73
N ASP A 252 4.13 5.09 7.24
CA ASP A 252 4.27 5.72 8.56
C ASP A 252 3.59 7.09 8.62
N THR A 253 3.71 7.91 7.58
CA THR A 253 3.02 9.19 7.45
C THR A 253 1.49 9.01 7.43
N LEU A 254 1.00 8.00 6.73
CA LEU A 254 -0.44 7.67 6.73
C LEU A 254 -0.92 7.21 8.11
N ARG A 255 -0.14 6.35 8.79
CA ARG A 255 -0.44 5.91 10.16
C ARG A 255 -0.45 7.08 11.14
N GLU A 256 0.56 7.95 11.09
CA GLU A 256 0.62 9.15 11.94
C GLU A 256 -0.62 10.02 11.75
N LYS A 257 -0.94 10.38 10.51
CA LYS A 257 -2.10 11.21 10.16
C LYS A 257 -3.42 10.57 10.64
N HIS A 258 -3.57 9.27 10.46
CA HIS A 258 -4.76 8.53 10.89
C HIS A 258 -4.95 8.61 12.40
N TRP A 259 -3.93 8.21 13.18
CA TRP A 259 -4.02 8.17 14.65
C TRP A 259 -4.12 9.56 15.26
N ASP A 260 -3.37 10.52 14.74
CA ASP A 260 -3.42 11.90 15.22
C ASP A 260 -4.80 12.54 14.96
N THR A 261 -5.41 12.27 13.80
CA THR A 261 -6.77 12.69 13.47
C THR A 261 -7.79 12.03 14.40
N LEU A 262 -7.63 10.72 14.65
CA LEU A 262 -8.53 9.98 15.54
C LEU A 262 -8.53 10.57 16.95
N PHE A 263 -7.35 10.81 17.55
CA PHE A 263 -7.25 11.37 18.90
C PHE A 263 -7.61 12.86 18.97
N LYS A 264 -7.59 13.61 17.87
CA LYS A 264 -8.11 14.98 17.78
C LYS A 264 -9.63 15.03 17.72
N THR A 265 -10.26 14.04 17.09
CA THR A 265 -11.69 14.09 16.75
C THR A 265 -12.57 13.22 17.65
N LYS A 266 -12.01 12.19 18.29
CA LYS A 266 -12.74 11.28 19.18
C LYS A 266 -12.30 11.43 20.62
N ASP A 267 -13.26 11.39 21.52
CA ASP A 267 -13.00 11.23 22.95
C ASP A 267 -12.36 9.86 23.18
N TYR A 268 -11.16 9.85 23.77
CA TYR A 268 -10.38 8.62 24.01
C TYR A 268 -11.08 7.64 24.96
N THR A 269 -12.06 8.10 25.78
CA THR A 269 -12.87 7.24 26.64
C THR A 269 -13.98 6.50 25.89
N GLN A 270 -14.26 6.90 24.65
CA GLN A 270 -15.31 6.33 23.80
C GLN A 270 -14.78 5.42 22.69
N VAL A 271 -13.46 5.26 22.56
CA VAL A 271 -12.87 4.33 21.58
C VAL A 271 -13.07 2.88 22.03
N LEU A 272 -13.21 1.95 21.08
CA LEU A 272 -13.58 0.56 21.37
C LEU A 272 -12.57 -0.18 22.27
N TRP A 273 -11.30 0.22 22.24
CA TRP A 273 -10.24 -0.38 23.05
C TRP A 273 -10.00 0.33 24.39
N HIS A 274 -10.82 1.33 24.74
CA HIS A 274 -10.71 2.00 26.05
C HIS A 274 -11.00 1.05 27.19
N GLN A 275 -10.22 1.14 28.27
CA GLN A 275 -10.40 0.41 29.52
C GLN A 275 -10.09 1.34 30.69
N GLU A 276 -11.02 1.49 31.62
CA GLU A 276 -10.82 2.22 32.89
C GLU A 276 -9.68 1.61 33.70
N THR A 277 -9.57 0.29 33.66
CA THR A 277 -8.43 -0.45 34.21
C THR A 277 -8.02 -1.54 33.20
N PRO A 278 -6.87 -1.39 32.53
CA PRO A 278 -6.38 -2.38 31.58
C PRO A 278 -5.79 -3.60 32.31
N ASN A 279 -6.68 -4.36 32.96
CA ASN A 279 -6.31 -5.44 33.91
C ASN A 279 -5.39 -6.48 33.29
N THR A 280 -5.64 -6.94 32.06
CA THR A 280 -4.81 -7.97 31.41
C THR A 280 -3.37 -7.48 31.26
N SER A 281 -3.19 -6.27 30.75
CA SER A 281 -1.85 -5.66 30.60
C SER A 281 -1.18 -5.44 31.96
N LEU A 282 -1.92 -4.84 32.92
CA LEU A 282 -1.41 -4.53 34.24
C LEU A 282 -0.95 -5.80 34.98
N MET A 283 -1.83 -6.79 35.08
CA MET A 283 -1.50 -8.06 35.76
C MET A 283 -0.33 -8.81 35.11
N THR A 284 -0.24 -8.77 33.79
CA THR A 284 0.87 -9.40 33.09
C THR A 284 2.19 -8.67 33.33
N ILE A 285 2.18 -7.33 33.29
CA ILE A 285 3.38 -6.55 33.65
C ILE A 285 3.77 -6.82 35.10
N GLU A 286 2.84 -6.79 36.06
CA GLU A 286 3.13 -7.08 37.48
C GLU A 286 3.64 -8.48 37.72
N GLN A 287 3.30 -9.46 36.90
CA GLN A 287 3.82 -10.83 36.99
C GLN A 287 5.31 -10.92 36.63
N TYR A 288 5.77 -10.10 35.68
CA TYR A 288 7.13 -10.22 35.13
C TYR A 288 8.06 -9.06 35.50
N ALA A 289 7.52 -7.89 35.89
CA ALA A 289 8.29 -6.70 36.21
C ALA A 289 8.51 -6.48 37.71
N LYS A 290 9.69 -6.00 38.06
CA LYS A 290 9.98 -5.38 39.36
C LYS A 290 9.71 -3.88 39.28
N LYS A 291 9.59 -3.22 40.45
CA LYS A 291 9.24 -1.78 40.49
C LYS A 291 10.33 -0.86 39.94
N ASP A 292 11.57 -1.29 39.93
CA ASP A 292 12.76 -0.60 39.42
C ASP A 292 13.08 -0.95 37.94
N ASP A 293 12.33 -1.88 37.32
CA ASP A 293 12.54 -2.26 35.93
C ASP A 293 12.16 -1.14 34.97
N PHE A 294 12.86 -1.12 33.82
CA PHE A 294 12.56 -0.23 32.71
C PHE A 294 11.47 -0.83 31.81
N ILE A 295 10.37 -0.12 31.69
CA ILE A 295 9.19 -0.54 30.90
C ILE A 295 9.04 0.39 29.70
N ILE A 296 8.78 -0.17 28.52
CA ILE A 296 8.29 0.59 27.36
C ILE A 296 6.88 0.14 27.03
N ASP A 297 5.96 1.10 26.84
CA ASP A 297 4.59 0.89 26.34
C ASP A 297 4.52 1.40 24.91
N VAL A 298 4.47 0.48 23.96
CA VAL A 298 4.49 0.74 22.51
C VAL A 298 3.07 0.92 22.01
N GLY A 299 2.81 2.04 21.33
CA GLY A 299 1.45 2.44 20.95
C GLY A 299 0.59 2.70 22.17
N CYS A 300 1.14 3.42 23.15
CA CYS A 300 0.46 3.65 24.43
C CYS A 300 -0.90 4.36 24.26
N GLY A 301 -1.10 5.08 23.14
CA GLY A 301 -2.29 5.87 22.90
C GLY A 301 -2.59 6.81 24.06
N ALA A 302 -3.86 6.97 24.38
CA ALA A 302 -4.34 7.66 25.58
C ALA A 302 -4.77 6.67 26.69
N SER A 303 -4.17 5.46 26.73
CA SER A 303 -4.49 4.40 27.69
C SER A 303 -4.26 4.83 29.14
N LEU A 304 -5.07 4.30 30.05
CA LEU A 304 -4.91 4.48 31.50
C LEU A 304 -3.88 3.51 32.13
N LEU A 305 -3.18 2.73 31.32
CA LEU A 305 -2.17 1.78 31.82
C LEU A 305 -1.05 2.49 32.58
N VAL A 306 -0.54 3.58 32.03
CA VAL A 306 0.52 4.37 32.66
C VAL A 306 0.08 4.93 34.02
N ASP A 307 -1.19 5.40 34.15
CA ASP A 307 -1.74 5.91 35.41
C ASP A 307 -1.72 4.80 36.49
N ARG A 308 -2.13 3.57 36.14
CA ARG A 308 -2.15 2.42 37.05
C ARG A 308 -0.74 1.93 37.42
N LEU A 309 0.20 1.98 36.47
CA LEU A 309 1.60 1.65 36.74
C LEU A 309 2.24 2.66 37.71
N ILE A 310 1.98 3.96 37.55
CA ILE A 310 2.45 5.00 38.49
C ILE A 310 1.84 4.80 39.87
N GLU A 311 0.54 4.53 39.97
CA GLU A 311 -0.14 4.20 41.23
C GLU A 311 0.45 2.95 41.88
N GLY A 312 0.87 1.98 41.08
CA GLY A 312 1.58 0.76 41.50
C GLY A 312 3.04 0.97 41.89
N GLY A 313 3.59 2.19 41.74
CA GLY A 313 4.97 2.54 42.13
C GLY A 313 6.02 2.22 41.08
N TYR A 314 5.67 2.14 39.79
CA TYR A 314 6.63 2.09 38.69
C TYR A 314 7.02 3.51 38.26
N GLU A 315 8.32 3.79 38.13
CA GLU A 315 8.83 5.12 37.82
C GLU A 315 9.65 5.14 36.51
N ASN A 316 10.16 4.00 36.05
CA ASN A 316 11.04 3.90 34.90
C ASN A 316 10.27 3.52 33.63
N MET A 317 9.36 4.39 33.18
CA MET A 317 8.52 4.11 32.02
C MET A 317 8.90 4.96 30.81
N THR A 318 8.72 4.39 29.63
CA THR A 318 8.79 5.07 28.33
C THR A 318 7.49 4.81 27.61
N LEU A 319 6.84 5.86 27.14
CA LEU A 319 5.62 5.85 26.36
C LEU A 319 5.98 6.18 24.91
N LEU A 320 5.80 5.23 24.02
CA LEU A 320 6.03 5.40 22.59
C LEU A 320 4.67 5.40 21.87
N ASP A 321 4.42 6.42 21.07
CA ASP A 321 3.25 6.46 20.20
C ASP A 321 3.56 7.29 18.94
N ILE A 322 2.94 6.93 17.83
CA ILE A 322 3.07 7.68 16.59
C ILE A 322 2.27 8.99 16.63
N SER A 323 1.21 9.06 17.43
CA SER A 323 0.38 10.24 17.59
C SER A 323 0.90 11.15 18.70
N LYS A 324 1.34 12.33 18.30
CA LYS A 324 1.67 13.39 19.26
C LYS A 324 0.46 13.78 20.12
N THR A 325 -0.74 13.81 19.53
CA THR A 325 -1.99 14.17 20.22
C THR A 325 -2.29 13.19 21.37
N SER A 326 -2.11 11.89 21.17
CA SER A 326 -2.32 10.89 22.23
C SER A 326 -1.36 11.11 23.41
N LEU A 327 -0.10 11.36 23.15
CA LEU A 327 0.90 11.66 24.17
C LEU A 327 0.59 12.94 24.93
N ASP A 328 0.12 13.99 24.25
CA ASP A 328 -0.26 15.27 24.89
C ASP A 328 -1.51 15.09 25.78
N ILE A 329 -2.45 14.20 25.41
CA ILE A 329 -3.59 13.82 26.27
C ILE A 329 -3.08 13.15 27.56
N VAL A 330 -2.16 12.18 27.45
CA VAL A 330 -1.57 11.51 28.63
C VAL A 330 -0.85 12.50 29.53
N LYS A 331 0.01 13.37 28.96
CA LYS A 331 0.70 14.43 29.74
C LYS A 331 -0.26 15.31 30.50
N SER A 332 -1.33 15.76 29.82
CA SER A 332 -2.33 16.64 30.43
C SER A 332 -3.10 15.94 31.56
N ARG A 333 -3.35 14.63 31.44
CA ARG A 333 -4.06 13.81 32.43
C ARG A 333 -3.23 13.52 33.67
N LEU A 334 -1.93 13.28 33.52
CA LEU A 334 -1.03 12.94 34.63
C LEU A 334 -0.71 14.11 35.56
N LEU A 335 -1.05 15.34 35.18
CA LEU A 335 -0.87 16.56 35.98
C LEU A 335 0.55 16.72 36.53
N ASP A 336 0.69 16.70 37.87
CA ASP A 336 1.96 16.82 38.58
C ASP A 336 2.90 15.59 38.44
N LYS A 337 2.40 14.49 37.89
CA LYS A 337 3.16 13.26 37.61
C LYS A 337 3.60 13.15 36.15
N PHE A 338 3.41 14.18 35.33
CA PHE A 338 3.69 14.11 33.90
C PHE A 338 5.18 13.89 33.56
N ASP A 339 6.09 14.20 34.49
CA ASP A 339 7.54 14.01 34.33
C ASP A 339 8.02 12.59 34.63
N ILE A 340 7.16 11.72 35.20
CA ILE A 340 7.56 10.33 35.54
C ILE A 340 7.86 9.52 34.29
N PRO A 341 6.96 9.46 33.28
CA PRO A 341 7.28 8.75 32.03
C PRO A 341 8.13 9.59 31.07
N ASN A 342 9.01 8.92 30.33
CA ASN A 342 9.62 9.48 29.15
C ASN A 342 8.65 9.31 27.95
N TYR A 343 8.47 10.37 27.15
CA TYR A 343 7.55 10.38 25.99
C TYR A 343 8.33 10.44 24.69
N ILE A 344 8.03 9.53 23.77
CA ILE A 344 8.65 9.45 22.45
C ILE A 344 7.55 9.41 21.40
N CYS A 345 7.55 10.39 20.50
CA CYS A 345 6.65 10.43 19.35
C CYS A 345 7.40 9.87 18.15
N SER A 346 7.09 8.62 17.75
CA SER A 346 7.71 7.94 16.62
C SER A 346 6.88 6.74 16.20
N ASP A 347 6.94 6.40 14.90
CA ASP A 347 6.53 5.06 14.46
C ASP A 347 7.51 4.03 15.04
N ILE A 348 6.99 2.88 15.43
CA ILE A 348 7.78 1.80 16.03
C ILE A 348 8.84 1.23 15.08
N ILE A 349 8.57 1.20 13.79
CA ILE A 349 9.53 0.71 12.79
C ILE A 349 10.71 1.67 12.57
N ASN A 350 10.53 2.96 12.91
CA ASN A 350 11.54 4.01 12.83
C ASN A 350 12.13 4.36 14.21
N PHE A 351 11.74 3.61 15.25
CA PHE A 351 12.19 3.87 16.60
C PHE A 351 13.63 3.40 16.82
N GLU A 352 14.48 4.34 17.20
CA GLU A 352 15.89 4.08 17.55
C GLU A 352 16.16 4.47 19.00
N THR A 353 16.84 3.62 19.73
CA THR A 353 17.22 3.88 21.13
C THR A 353 18.46 3.11 21.56
N ASN A 354 19.28 3.72 22.39
CA ASN A 354 20.36 3.03 23.11
C ASN A 354 19.89 2.48 24.48
N LYS A 355 18.66 2.83 24.90
CA LYS A 355 18.08 2.37 26.16
C LYS A 355 17.63 0.92 26.02
N LYS A 356 17.86 0.13 27.06
CA LYS A 356 17.37 -1.26 27.14
C LYS A 356 16.22 -1.34 28.13
N PHE A 357 15.25 -2.19 27.83
CA PHE A 357 14.04 -2.38 28.63
C PHE A 357 13.98 -3.80 29.21
N ASN A 358 13.47 -3.92 30.43
CA ASN A 358 13.16 -5.21 31.04
C ASN A 358 11.84 -5.73 30.52
N ILE A 359 10.87 -4.81 30.30
CA ILE A 359 9.54 -5.11 29.80
C ILE A 359 9.27 -4.27 28.55
N TRP A 360 8.88 -4.95 27.48
CA TRP A 360 8.27 -4.39 26.29
C TRP A 360 6.80 -4.74 26.32
N HIS A 361 5.93 -3.76 26.34
CA HIS A 361 4.49 -3.95 26.27
C HIS A 361 3.96 -3.34 24.98
N ASP A 362 3.17 -4.11 24.23
CA ASP A 362 2.45 -3.70 23.04
C ASP A 362 1.00 -4.17 23.17
N ARG A 363 0.08 -3.22 23.13
CA ARG A 363 -1.33 -3.54 23.08
C ARG A 363 -1.95 -2.94 21.83
N ALA A 364 -2.06 -3.78 20.80
CA ALA A 364 -2.71 -3.45 19.55
C ALA A 364 -1.92 -2.50 18.61
N VAL A 365 -0.58 -2.70 18.48
CA VAL A 365 0.24 -2.05 17.43
C VAL A 365 0.71 -3.06 16.42
N PHE A 366 1.29 -4.18 16.85
CA PHE A 366 1.89 -5.18 15.97
C PHE A 366 0.95 -5.68 14.88
N HIS A 367 -0.32 -5.82 15.15
CA HIS A 367 -1.31 -6.32 14.19
C HIS A 367 -1.64 -5.32 13.06
N PHE A 368 -1.25 -4.05 13.16
CA PHE A 368 -1.38 -3.06 12.07
C PHE A 368 -0.22 -3.09 11.08
N LEU A 369 0.84 -3.82 11.35
CA LEU A 369 2.00 -3.97 10.46
C LEU A 369 1.69 -5.02 9.40
N LEU A 370 1.05 -4.61 8.31
CA LEU A 370 0.57 -5.51 7.27
C LEU A 370 1.71 -6.08 6.42
N LEU A 371 2.78 -5.31 6.20
CA LEU A 371 3.92 -5.71 5.39
C LEU A 371 4.89 -6.59 6.20
N GLU A 372 5.34 -7.70 5.60
CA GLU A 372 6.28 -8.63 6.26
C GLU A 372 7.58 -7.92 6.71
N LYS A 373 8.12 -7.02 5.88
CA LYS A 373 9.32 -6.25 6.22
C LYS A 373 9.14 -5.35 7.45
N GLU A 374 7.94 -4.76 7.63
CA GLU A 374 7.64 -3.94 8.82
C GLU A 374 7.59 -4.82 10.08
N ARG A 375 7.01 -6.03 9.99
CA ARG A 375 7.00 -6.98 11.10
C ARG A 375 8.39 -7.48 11.46
N LYS A 376 9.23 -7.76 10.45
CA LYS A 376 10.65 -8.07 10.66
C LYS A 376 11.36 -6.92 11.37
N LYS A 377 11.16 -5.69 10.89
CA LYS A 377 11.77 -4.51 11.49
C LYS A 377 11.29 -4.28 12.93
N TYR A 378 10.01 -4.50 13.21
CA TYR A 378 9.47 -4.45 14.58
C TYR A 378 10.21 -5.43 15.52
N PHE A 379 10.41 -6.67 15.09
CA PHE A 379 11.14 -7.65 15.92
C PHE A 379 12.63 -7.34 16.04
N GLU A 380 13.27 -6.76 15.03
CA GLU A 380 14.64 -6.26 15.15
C GLU A 380 14.74 -5.18 16.24
N VAL A 381 13.86 -4.17 16.18
CA VAL A 381 13.80 -3.08 17.17
C VAL A 381 13.51 -3.63 18.56
N LEU A 382 12.57 -4.57 18.70
CA LEU A 382 12.23 -5.22 19.96
C LEU A 382 13.44 -5.99 20.53
N GLU A 383 14.06 -6.85 19.71
CA GLU A 383 15.21 -7.66 20.14
C GLU A 383 16.39 -6.77 20.54
N GLU A 384 16.69 -5.73 19.75
CA GLU A 384 17.73 -4.78 20.06
C GLU A 384 17.44 -4.00 21.35
N SER A 385 16.16 -3.65 21.62
CA SER A 385 15.78 -2.82 22.77
C SER A 385 15.56 -3.60 24.07
N LEU A 386 15.32 -4.92 24.01
CA LEU A 386 15.20 -5.73 25.22
C LEU A 386 16.55 -6.01 25.89
N MET A 387 16.56 -6.04 27.21
CA MET A 387 17.66 -6.62 28.01
C MET A 387 17.73 -8.13 27.78
N SER A 388 18.88 -8.75 28.08
CA SER A 388 18.97 -10.21 28.21
C SER A 388 17.98 -10.69 29.27
N ASP A 389 17.25 -11.78 28.99
CA ASP A 389 16.13 -12.27 29.80
C ASP A 389 14.93 -11.31 29.89
N GLY A 390 14.91 -10.20 29.16
CA GLY A 390 13.76 -9.26 29.06
C GLY A 390 12.52 -9.91 28.46
N ILE A 391 11.36 -9.39 28.84
CA ILE A 391 10.04 -9.92 28.46
C ILE A 391 9.32 -8.95 27.54
N ALA A 392 8.83 -9.44 26.42
CA ALA A 392 7.86 -8.73 25.59
C ALA A 392 6.46 -9.32 25.79
N ILE A 393 5.48 -8.43 25.94
CA ILE A 393 4.06 -8.74 26.09
C ILE A 393 3.37 -8.10 24.87
N ILE A 394 2.96 -8.93 23.90
CA ILE A 394 2.32 -8.46 22.68
C ILE A 394 0.87 -8.93 22.66
N ASN A 395 -0.07 -7.97 22.62
CA ASN A 395 -1.50 -8.27 22.57
C ASN A 395 -2.05 -7.92 21.18
N THR A 396 -2.64 -8.90 20.50
CA THR A 396 -3.21 -8.76 19.15
C THR A 396 -4.63 -9.30 19.09
N PHE A 397 -5.34 -9.07 18.00
CA PHE A 397 -6.59 -9.79 17.74
C PHE A 397 -6.31 -11.26 17.44
N SER A 398 -7.15 -12.13 18.01
CA SER A 398 -7.10 -13.58 17.80
C SER A 398 -7.84 -13.99 16.52
N PHE A 399 -7.51 -15.16 15.96
CA PHE A 399 -8.28 -15.74 14.87
C PHE A 399 -9.77 -15.89 15.21
N GLY A 400 -10.64 -15.57 14.23
CA GLY A 400 -12.09 -15.56 14.38
C GLY A 400 -12.64 -14.33 15.11
N GLY A 401 -11.79 -13.37 15.48
CA GLY A 401 -12.18 -12.04 15.94
C GLY A 401 -12.33 -11.03 14.80
N GLU A 402 -12.14 -9.74 15.14
CA GLU A 402 -12.22 -8.64 14.17
C GLU A 402 -11.10 -8.72 13.13
N VAL A 403 -11.40 -8.33 11.90
CA VAL A 403 -10.45 -8.21 10.78
C VAL A 403 -10.03 -6.76 10.51
N GLN A 404 -10.70 -5.82 11.19
CA GLN A 404 -10.38 -4.38 11.14
C GLN A 404 -10.43 -3.77 12.54
N CYS A 405 -9.58 -2.79 12.78
CA CYS A 405 -9.59 -1.98 14.00
C CYS A 405 -9.42 -0.51 13.65
N ALA A 406 -10.23 0.36 14.26
CA ALA A 406 -10.19 1.80 14.00
C ALA A 406 -10.39 2.20 12.52
N GLY A 407 -10.96 1.32 11.68
CA GLY A 407 -11.11 1.51 10.25
C GLY A 407 -9.88 1.11 9.42
N LEU A 408 -8.87 0.52 10.04
CA LEU A 408 -7.69 -0.05 9.38
C LEU A 408 -7.75 -1.58 9.39
N ASP A 409 -7.22 -2.19 8.34
CA ASP A 409 -7.02 -3.64 8.27
C ASP A 409 -6.00 -4.09 9.31
N ILE A 410 -6.16 -5.32 9.79
CA ILE A 410 -5.27 -5.93 10.77
C ILE A 410 -4.93 -7.37 10.42
N ILE A 411 -3.84 -7.86 10.98
CA ILE A 411 -3.47 -9.26 10.96
C ILE A 411 -3.93 -9.92 12.27
N GLN A 412 -4.68 -11.02 12.17
CA GLN A 412 -5.03 -11.86 13.31
C GLN A 412 -3.91 -12.87 13.59
N TYR A 413 -3.72 -13.20 14.87
CA TYR A 413 -2.66 -14.11 15.32
C TYR A 413 -3.19 -15.22 16.23
N ASP A 414 -2.52 -16.35 16.14
CA ASP A 414 -2.47 -17.44 17.13
C ASP A 414 -1.00 -17.77 17.45
N ASP A 415 -0.77 -18.79 18.23
CA ASP A 415 0.57 -19.23 18.62
C ASP A 415 1.39 -19.73 17.42
N GLU A 416 0.78 -20.46 16.49
CA GLU A 416 1.46 -20.98 15.30
C GLU A 416 1.97 -19.84 14.40
N LYS A 417 1.11 -18.87 14.11
CA LYS A 417 1.49 -17.71 13.29
C LYS A 417 2.50 -16.80 13.99
N MET A 418 2.35 -16.59 15.31
CA MET A 418 3.33 -15.81 16.07
C MET A 418 4.71 -16.48 16.03
N LEU A 419 4.78 -17.80 16.17
CA LEU A 419 6.04 -18.55 16.09
C LEU A 419 6.74 -18.43 14.74
N GLN A 420 5.98 -18.26 13.64
CA GLN A 420 6.55 -18.05 12.30
C GLN A 420 7.18 -16.67 12.14
N GLU A 421 6.71 -15.68 12.89
CA GLU A 421 7.21 -14.30 12.83
C GLU A 421 8.46 -14.10 13.72
N LEU A 422 8.64 -14.92 14.76
CA LEU A 422 9.69 -14.72 15.77
C LEU A 422 11.09 -15.01 15.23
N PRO A 423 12.06 -14.08 15.39
CA PRO A 423 13.46 -14.35 15.12
C PRO A 423 14.07 -15.30 16.16
N SER A 424 15.21 -15.90 15.83
CA SER A 424 15.85 -16.93 16.67
C SER A 424 16.33 -16.44 18.05
N GLY A 425 16.48 -15.14 18.25
CA GLY A 425 16.85 -14.53 19.53
C GLY A 425 15.69 -14.33 20.51
N LEU A 426 14.47 -14.69 20.11
CA LEU A 426 13.24 -14.54 20.88
C LEU A 426 12.50 -15.87 21.01
N ALA A 427 11.96 -16.16 22.18
CA ALA A 427 11.18 -17.38 22.45
C ALA A 427 9.79 -17.07 22.98
N LEU A 428 8.75 -17.63 22.38
CA LEU A 428 7.40 -17.62 22.93
C LEU A 428 7.39 -18.53 24.17
N ILE A 429 7.12 -17.96 25.36
CA ILE A 429 7.08 -18.71 26.62
C ILE A 429 5.66 -18.95 27.12
N GLU A 430 4.72 -18.13 26.72
CA GLU A 430 3.31 -18.27 27.09
C GLU A 430 2.40 -17.59 26.06
N HIS A 431 1.22 -18.16 25.85
CA HIS A 431 0.13 -17.63 25.03
C HIS A 431 -1.18 -17.73 25.80
N ARG A 432 -1.97 -16.65 25.78
CA ARG A 432 -3.29 -16.58 26.47
C ARG A 432 -4.32 -15.92 25.57
N GLU A 433 -5.47 -16.55 25.39
CA GLU A 433 -6.64 -15.90 24.82
C GLU A 433 -7.45 -15.18 25.91
N PHE A 434 -8.00 -14.02 25.58
CA PHE A 434 -8.90 -13.29 26.46
C PHE A 434 -9.94 -12.48 25.70
N MET A 435 -11.05 -12.16 26.38
CA MET A 435 -12.12 -11.32 25.83
C MET A 435 -11.97 -9.90 26.36
N HIS A 436 -11.91 -8.94 25.45
CA HIS A 436 -12.05 -7.53 25.76
C HIS A 436 -13.52 -7.12 25.63
N ILE A 437 -14.06 -6.51 26.69
CA ILE A 437 -15.38 -5.89 26.66
C ILE A 437 -15.22 -4.41 26.31
N THR A 438 -15.75 -4.01 25.18
CA THR A 438 -15.68 -2.62 24.72
C THR A 438 -16.60 -1.70 25.54
N PRO A 439 -16.39 -0.36 25.53
CA PRO A 439 -17.32 0.58 26.15
C PRO A 439 -18.76 0.47 25.64
N LYS A 440 -18.96 -0.14 24.46
CA LYS A 440 -20.29 -0.41 23.87
C LYS A 440 -20.84 -1.79 24.22
N SER A 441 -20.22 -2.50 25.17
CA SER A 441 -20.62 -3.84 25.63
C SER A 441 -20.55 -4.94 24.53
N SER A 442 -19.77 -4.72 23.47
CA SER A 442 -19.41 -5.78 22.52
C SER A 442 -18.16 -6.51 22.99
N GLU A 443 -18.04 -7.76 22.60
CA GLU A 443 -16.90 -8.63 22.91
C GLU A 443 -15.93 -8.65 21.75
N GLN A 444 -14.63 -8.54 22.06
CA GLN A 444 -13.55 -8.66 21.09
C GLN A 444 -12.53 -9.70 21.56
N LYS A 445 -12.17 -10.65 20.70
CA LYS A 445 -11.27 -11.75 21.03
C LYS A 445 -9.82 -11.36 20.76
N TYR A 446 -8.99 -11.41 21.82
CA TYR A 446 -7.57 -11.09 21.78
C TYR A 446 -6.71 -12.29 22.18
N CYS A 447 -5.45 -12.26 21.71
CA CYS A 447 -4.35 -13.09 22.19
C CYS A 447 -3.30 -12.20 22.85
N SER A 448 -2.74 -12.70 23.95
CA SER A 448 -1.54 -12.17 24.60
C SER A 448 -0.39 -13.14 24.43
N PHE A 449 0.70 -12.69 23.86
CA PHE A 449 1.93 -13.46 23.65
C PHE A 449 2.99 -12.94 24.59
N ILE A 450 3.54 -13.84 25.42
CA ILE A 450 4.64 -13.55 26.33
C ILE A 450 5.91 -14.13 25.70
N ILE A 451 6.80 -13.25 25.31
CA ILE A 451 8.00 -13.57 24.53
C ILE A 451 9.21 -13.18 25.37
N LYS A 452 10.20 -14.07 25.44
CA LYS A 452 11.43 -13.85 26.20
C LYS A 452 12.61 -13.71 25.24
N LYS A 453 13.49 -12.74 25.51
CA LYS A 453 14.80 -12.67 24.85
C LYS A 453 15.73 -13.74 25.38
N ILE A 454 16.32 -14.52 24.48
CA ILE A 454 17.19 -15.66 24.80
C ILE A 454 18.65 -15.20 24.95
#